data_cc9cdab227e2638c18528e8d6584855f
#
_entry.id   cc9cdab227e2638c18528e8d6584855f
#
_cell.length_a   1.000
_cell.length_b   1.000
_cell.length_c   1.000
_cell.angle_alpha   90.00
_cell.angle_beta   90.00
_cell.angle_gamma   90.00
#
_symmetry.space_group_name_H-M   'P 1'
#
loop_
_entity.id
_entity.type
_entity.pdbx_description
1 polymer ?
#
loop_
_entity_poly.entity_id
_entity_poly.type
_entity_poly.pdbx_seq_one_letter_code
_entity_poly.pdbx_strand_id
1 'polypeptide(L)'
;MAGPRGAARRRPDTDLYLAWRPDDARTLDPTYPRPMLSAEEDARHCGRIVRAHARTFALASHFLPPHKRRAAFALYAFCRVADDLVDEAVPGETRQAARALADYRRRLDAALDGQPDDAIFREVGRVVRAHAVPPAVLHGLLDGVARDLDPVRYATWAELGEYCAGVASTVGEMCTFVFGVADAGGDTRQAVRDRALCHARTLGVAMQLTNILRDVGEDGRRGRCYLPADELAAVGLCRDTVLAAARGEAGPLAADPRWRELMRFQLARARALYAAAEPGIGLLAEDARRCAAACASGYAAILGVIEGRRYDTLGARARVPAVARAAILWRVWRDGHDGRGAASGRGAPEPLATWEQLTGERLHPQPRSVA
;
A
#
# COMPACT_ATOMS: atom_id res chain seq x y z
N MET A 1 2.02 11.51 48.31
CA MET A 1 1.71 12.42 47.21
C MET A 1 1.89 11.64 45.92
N ALA A 2 0.78 11.27 45.31
CA ALA A 2 0.78 10.50 44.05
C ALA A 2 0.71 11.50 42.89
N GLY A 3 1.69 11.47 42.00
CA GLY A 3 1.73 12.26 40.76
C GLY A 3 0.78 11.72 39.70
N PRO A 4 0.29 12.54 38.74
CA PRO A 4 -0.76 12.18 37.86
C PRO A 4 -0.27 11.20 36.76
N ARG A 5 -1.02 10.12 36.56
CA ARG A 5 -0.88 9.15 35.45
C ARG A 5 -1.13 9.88 34.14
N GLY A 6 -0.15 9.83 33.23
CA GLY A 6 -0.25 10.37 31.90
C GLY A 6 -1.43 9.78 31.15
N ALA A 7 -2.35 10.64 30.76
CA ALA A 7 -3.48 10.30 29.90
C ALA A 7 -2.95 9.89 28.52
N ALA A 8 -3.14 8.63 28.15
CA ALA A 8 -2.97 8.17 26.78
C ALA A 8 -3.85 9.03 25.86
N ARG A 9 -3.25 9.75 24.93
CA ARG A 9 -3.97 10.52 23.91
C ARG A 9 -4.76 9.53 23.08
N ARG A 10 -6.09 9.49 23.25
CA ARG A 10 -7.01 8.80 22.35
C ARG A 10 -6.79 9.32 20.94
N ARG A 11 -6.58 8.40 19.97
CA ARG A 11 -6.59 8.77 18.55
C ARG A 11 -8.00 9.24 18.21
N PRO A 12 -8.20 10.35 17.47
CA PRO A 12 -9.51 10.69 16.96
C PRO A 12 -9.93 9.64 15.93
N ASP A 13 -11.19 9.19 16.01
CA ASP A 13 -11.94 8.37 15.05
C ASP A 13 -11.76 6.85 15.03
N THR A 14 -11.60 6.22 16.19
CA THR A 14 -11.92 4.78 16.32
C THR A 14 -13.43 4.52 16.23
N ASP A 15 -14.25 5.55 16.41
CA ASP A 15 -15.72 5.42 16.44
C ASP A 15 -16.38 5.18 15.06
N LEU A 16 -15.64 5.34 13.95
CA LEU A 16 -16.15 5.05 12.60
C LEU A 16 -16.18 3.54 12.27
N TYR A 17 -15.41 2.73 13.01
CA TYR A 17 -15.40 1.27 12.91
C TYR A 17 -16.36 0.59 13.88
N LEU A 18 -16.84 1.32 14.90
CA LEU A 18 -17.70 0.78 15.96
C LEU A 18 -19.12 0.45 15.50
N ALA A 19 -19.46 0.64 14.22
CA ALA A 19 -20.71 0.12 13.65
C ALA A 19 -20.67 -1.41 13.43
N TRP A 20 -19.52 -2.07 13.61
CA TRP A 20 -19.39 -3.52 13.56
C TRP A 20 -18.55 -4.02 14.75
N ARG A 21 -19.23 -4.38 15.85
CA ARG A 21 -18.67 -5.22 16.90
C ARG A 21 -19.26 -6.62 16.75
N PRO A 22 -18.45 -7.69 16.86
CA PRO A 22 -18.96 -9.06 16.92
C PRO A 22 -19.98 -9.28 18.05
N ASP A 23 -19.92 -8.44 19.09
CA ASP A 23 -20.81 -8.53 20.27
C ASP A 23 -22.19 -7.90 20.06
N ASP A 24 -22.39 -7.05 19.05
CA ASP A 24 -23.71 -6.50 18.72
C ASP A 24 -24.65 -7.54 18.05
N ALA A 25 -24.17 -8.76 17.80
CA ALA A 25 -24.97 -9.86 17.27
C ALA A 25 -26.03 -10.38 18.26
N ARG A 26 -26.06 -9.90 19.50
CA ARG A 26 -26.97 -10.44 20.55
C ARG A 26 -28.30 -9.75 20.68
N THR A 27 -28.57 -8.66 19.96
CA THR A 27 -29.81 -7.89 20.15
C THR A 27 -30.51 -7.42 18.87
N LEU A 28 -30.17 -7.98 17.70
CA LEU A 28 -30.86 -7.60 16.47
C LEU A 28 -31.95 -8.61 16.16
N ASP A 29 -33.20 -8.16 16.25
CA ASP A 29 -34.36 -8.86 15.76
C ASP A 29 -34.17 -9.22 14.27
N PRO A 30 -34.12 -10.52 13.89
CA PRO A 30 -33.90 -10.95 12.52
C PRO A 30 -35.05 -10.60 11.57
N THR A 31 -36.18 -10.09 12.10
CA THR A 31 -37.38 -9.74 11.31
C THR A 31 -37.36 -8.28 10.81
N TYR A 32 -36.45 -7.43 11.27
CA TYR A 32 -36.38 -6.05 10.77
C TYR A 32 -35.43 -5.98 9.56
N PRO A 33 -35.94 -5.72 8.34
CA PRO A 33 -35.06 -5.50 7.19
C PRO A 33 -34.21 -4.27 7.49
N ARG A 34 -32.88 -4.44 7.51
CA ARG A 34 -31.95 -3.29 7.57
C ARG A 34 -32.31 -2.35 6.43
N PRO A 35 -32.53 -1.04 6.69
CA PRO A 35 -32.79 -0.10 5.60
C PRO A 35 -31.62 -0.23 4.62
N MET A 36 -31.92 -0.62 3.38
CA MET A 36 -30.90 -0.62 2.31
C MET A 36 -30.48 0.83 2.13
N LEU A 37 -29.24 1.14 2.57
CA LEU A 37 -28.65 2.44 2.34
C LEU A 37 -28.70 2.73 0.83
N SER A 38 -28.95 3.97 0.45
CA SER A 38 -28.92 4.35 -0.96
C SER A 38 -27.49 4.15 -1.51
N ALA A 39 -27.36 3.95 -2.81
CA ALA A 39 -26.05 3.84 -3.46
C ALA A 39 -25.14 5.04 -3.17
N GLU A 40 -25.71 6.21 -2.89
CA GLU A 40 -24.96 7.41 -2.51
C GLU A 40 -24.45 7.36 -1.05
N GLU A 41 -25.20 6.71 -0.16
CA GLU A 41 -24.76 6.50 1.23
C GLU A 41 -23.63 5.49 1.30
N ASP A 42 -23.68 4.42 0.49
CA ASP A 42 -22.59 3.46 0.33
C ASP A 42 -21.31 4.18 -0.14
N ALA A 43 -21.42 5.00 -1.20
CA ALA A 43 -20.27 5.76 -1.73
C ALA A 43 -19.73 6.77 -0.70
N ARG A 44 -20.61 7.43 0.07
CA ARG A 44 -20.19 8.34 1.14
C ARG A 44 -19.46 7.60 2.26
N HIS A 45 -19.89 6.37 2.59
CA HIS A 45 -19.21 5.53 3.58
C HIS A 45 -17.78 5.22 3.14
N CYS A 46 -17.57 4.68 1.94
CA CYS A 46 -16.23 4.43 1.38
C CYS A 46 -15.39 5.72 1.34
N GLY A 47 -15.99 6.85 0.96
CA GLY A 47 -15.32 8.14 0.93
C GLY A 47 -14.88 8.65 2.32
N ARG A 48 -15.60 8.34 3.40
CA ARG A 48 -15.17 8.66 4.77
C ARG A 48 -13.90 7.88 5.14
N ILE A 49 -13.85 6.59 4.84
CA ILE A 49 -12.68 5.73 5.09
C ILE A 49 -11.45 6.29 4.38
N VAL A 50 -11.56 6.62 3.09
CA VAL A 50 -10.45 7.20 2.32
C VAL A 50 -9.94 8.50 2.94
N ARG A 51 -10.83 9.42 3.28
CA ARG A 51 -10.45 10.72 3.87
C ARG A 51 -9.79 10.60 5.24
N ALA A 52 -10.19 9.60 6.03
CA ALA A 52 -9.60 9.34 7.34
C ALA A 52 -8.18 8.76 7.22
N HIS A 53 -7.95 7.84 6.28
CA HIS A 53 -6.73 7.01 6.26
C HIS A 53 -5.75 7.35 5.12
N ALA A 54 -6.20 7.95 3.99
CA ALA A 54 -5.39 8.14 2.78
C ALA A 54 -5.42 9.57 2.25
N ARG A 55 -4.94 10.53 3.02
CA ARG A 55 -4.99 11.97 2.65
C ARG A 55 -4.38 12.29 1.29
N THR A 56 -3.24 11.69 0.95
CA THR A 56 -2.58 11.90 -0.35
C THR A 56 -3.45 11.36 -1.49
N PHE A 57 -3.97 10.15 -1.35
CA PHE A 57 -4.87 9.57 -2.34
C PHE A 57 -6.19 10.33 -2.45
N ALA A 58 -6.78 10.74 -1.32
CA ALA A 58 -7.98 11.57 -1.31
C ALA A 58 -7.80 12.86 -2.12
N LEU A 59 -6.65 13.52 -1.99
CA LEU A 59 -6.33 14.72 -2.77
C LEU A 59 -6.10 14.41 -4.25
N ALA A 60 -5.29 13.41 -4.56
CA ALA A 60 -5.00 12.99 -5.93
C ALA A 60 -6.27 12.54 -6.70
N SER A 61 -7.22 11.93 -5.99
CA SER A 61 -8.47 11.45 -6.58
C SER A 61 -9.37 12.55 -7.14
N HIS A 62 -9.14 13.81 -6.81
CA HIS A 62 -9.87 14.94 -7.41
C HIS A 62 -9.57 15.09 -8.91
N PHE A 63 -8.47 14.53 -9.38
CA PHE A 63 -8.17 14.46 -10.82
C PHE A 63 -8.99 13.40 -11.56
N LEU A 64 -9.68 12.49 -10.84
CA LEU A 64 -10.53 11.48 -11.45
C LEU A 64 -11.95 12.00 -11.72
N PRO A 65 -12.58 11.56 -12.81
CA PRO A 65 -14.02 11.69 -12.98
C PRO A 65 -14.79 11.08 -11.79
N PRO A 66 -15.98 11.60 -11.47
CA PRO A 66 -16.73 11.16 -10.27
C PRO A 66 -16.95 9.65 -10.18
N HIS A 67 -17.27 8.99 -11.31
CA HIS A 67 -17.51 7.55 -11.33
C HIS A 67 -16.24 6.73 -11.05
N LYS A 68 -15.08 7.10 -11.62
CA LYS A 68 -13.79 6.45 -11.35
C LYS A 68 -13.32 6.70 -9.92
N ARG A 69 -13.51 7.92 -9.42
CA ARG A 69 -13.20 8.27 -8.03
C ARG A 69 -14.02 7.45 -7.04
N ARG A 70 -15.33 7.29 -7.29
CA ARG A 70 -16.21 6.43 -6.49
C ARG A 70 -15.71 4.99 -6.47
N ALA A 71 -15.40 4.43 -7.63
CA ALA A 71 -14.89 3.07 -7.76
C ALA A 71 -13.55 2.89 -7.02
N ALA A 72 -12.61 3.82 -7.19
CA ALA A 72 -11.33 3.79 -6.49
C ALA A 72 -11.48 3.90 -4.96
N PHE A 73 -12.47 4.65 -4.48
CA PHE A 73 -12.78 4.75 -3.05
C PHE A 73 -13.36 3.45 -2.49
N ALA A 74 -14.18 2.74 -3.24
CA ALA A 74 -14.70 1.43 -2.86
C ALA A 74 -13.58 0.40 -2.71
N LEU A 75 -12.69 0.33 -3.70
CA LEU A 75 -11.52 -0.56 -3.67
C LEU A 75 -10.58 -0.23 -2.51
N TYR A 76 -10.30 1.07 -2.29
CA TYR A 76 -9.49 1.47 -1.15
C TYR A 76 -10.12 1.07 0.20
N ALA A 77 -11.43 1.28 0.36
CA ALA A 77 -12.12 0.90 1.58
C ALA A 77 -12.06 -0.61 1.82
N PHE A 78 -12.23 -1.40 0.77
CA PHE A 78 -12.09 -2.86 0.81
C PHE A 78 -10.67 -3.27 1.26
N CYS A 79 -9.62 -2.73 0.64
CA CYS A 79 -8.24 -3.02 1.01
C CYS A 79 -7.95 -2.62 2.46
N ARG A 80 -8.37 -1.42 2.86
CA ARG A 80 -8.09 -0.89 4.20
C ARG A 80 -8.74 -1.71 5.30
N VAL A 81 -9.97 -2.15 5.11
CA VAL A 81 -10.64 -3.01 6.10
C VAL A 81 -9.95 -4.37 6.19
N ALA A 82 -9.53 -4.96 5.06
CA ALA A 82 -8.77 -6.21 5.06
C ALA A 82 -7.46 -6.09 5.86
N ASP A 83 -6.70 -4.99 5.65
CA ASP A 83 -5.47 -4.70 6.40
C ASP A 83 -5.75 -4.55 7.90
N ASP A 84 -6.78 -3.78 8.28
CA ASP A 84 -7.11 -3.53 9.68
C ASP A 84 -7.49 -4.82 10.44
N LEU A 85 -8.16 -5.79 9.78
CA LEU A 85 -8.49 -7.09 10.39
C LEU A 85 -7.25 -7.86 10.88
N VAL A 86 -6.09 -7.63 10.26
CA VAL A 86 -4.85 -8.30 10.61
C VAL A 86 -3.94 -7.41 11.46
N ASP A 87 -3.88 -6.11 11.16
CA ASP A 87 -2.99 -5.16 11.84
C ASP A 87 -3.44 -4.77 13.24
N GLU A 88 -4.75 -4.79 13.51
CA GLU A 88 -5.32 -4.48 14.83
C GLU A 88 -5.49 -5.72 15.72
N ALA A 89 -5.08 -6.90 15.24
CA ALA A 89 -5.12 -8.12 16.04
C ALA A 89 -4.24 -7.98 17.29
N VAL A 90 -4.81 -8.28 18.44
CA VAL A 90 -4.07 -8.29 19.72
C VAL A 90 -3.03 -9.41 19.67
N PRO A 91 -1.81 -9.18 20.18
CA PRO A 91 -0.81 -10.24 20.30
C PRO A 91 -1.37 -11.48 21.00
N GLY A 92 -1.32 -12.64 20.32
CA GLY A 92 -1.92 -13.90 20.82
C GLY A 92 -3.32 -14.21 20.24
N GLU A 93 -3.99 -13.29 19.54
CA GLU A 93 -5.31 -13.48 18.94
C GLU A 93 -5.26 -13.75 17.42
N THR A 94 -4.13 -14.25 16.91
CA THR A 94 -3.94 -14.57 15.47
C THR A 94 -5.07 -15.44 14.89
N ARG A 95 -5.61 -16.38 15.70
CA ARG A 95 -6.75 -17.21 15.27
C ARG A 95 -8.04 -16.40 15.05
N GLN A 96 -8.26 -15.37 15.83
CA GLN A 96 -9.43 -14.49 15.67
C GLN A 96 -9.29 -13.65 14.41
N ALA A 97 -8.12 -13.05 14.17
CA ALA A 97 -7.83 -12.31 12.95
C ALA A 97 -7.96 -13.20 11.69
N ALA A 98 -7.44 -14.44 11.74
CA ALA A 98 -7.60 -15.41 10.65
C ALA A 98 -9.07 -15.74 10.37
N ARG A 99 -9.90 -15.91 11.41
CA ARG A 99 -11.35 -16.13 11.25
C ARG A 99 -12.04 -14.89 10.68
N ALA A 100 -11.69 -13.70 11.14
CA ALA A 100 -12.24 -12.44 10.64
C ALA A 100 -11.91 -12.23 9.15
N LEU A 101 -10.67 -12.51 8.74
CA LEU A 101 -10.25 -12.43 7.34
C LEU A 101 -10.96 -13.50 6.48
N ALA A 102 -11.13 -14.73 7.00
CA ALA A 102 -11.89 -15.77 6.32
C ALA A 102 -13.37 -15.40 6.16
N ASP A 103 -13.96 -14.73 7.16
CA ASP A 103 -15.32 -14.19 7.07
C ASP A 103 -15.40 -13.09 6.01
N TYR A 104 -14.45 -12.17 6.01
CA TYR A 104 -14.35 -11.10 5.02
C TYR A 104 -14.27 -11.65 3.59
N ARG A 105 -13.52 -12.74 3.38
CA ARG A 105 -13.46 -13.46 2.10
C ARG A 105 -14.82 -14.04 1.70
N ARG A 106 -15.53 -14.72 2.61
CA ARG A 106 -16.88 -15.25 2.31
C ARG A 106 -17.87 -14.14 1.94
N ARG A 107 -17.77 -12.98 2.59
CA ARG A 107 -18.60 -11.82 2.29
C ARG A 107 -18.28 -11.21 0.92
N LEU A 108 -16.97 -11.24 0.53
CA LEU A 108 -16.58 -10.90 -0.83
C LEU A 108 -17.24 -11.84 -1.84
N ASP A 109 -17.15 -13.16 -1.63
CA ASP A 109 -17.76 -14.17 -2.51
C ASP A 109 -19.25 -13.92 -2.68
N ALA A 110 -19.98 -13.76 -1.56
CA ALA A 110 -21.40 -13.43 -1.57
C ALA A 110 -21.70 -12.14 -2.35
N ALA A 111 -20.86 -11.10 -2.23
CA ALA A 111 -21.04 -9.85 -2.96
C ALA A 111 -20.81 -10.00 -4.46
N LEU A 112 -19.86 -10.85 -4.87
CA LEU A 112 -19.60 -11.19 -6.26
C LEU A 112 -20.78 -11.96 -6.86
N ASP A 113 -21.44 -12.82 -6.07
CA ASP A 113 -22.65 -13.55 -6.42
C ASP A 113 -23.94 -12.69 -6.33
N GLY A 114 -23.80 -11.39 -6.06
CA GLY A 114 -24.91 -10.44 -6.03
C GLY A 114 -25.64 -10.35 -4.70
N GLN A 115 -25.09 -10.89 -3.62
CA GLN A 115 -25.65 -10.90 -2.26
C GLN A 115 -24.77 -10.12 -1.25
N PRO A 116 -24.48 -8.84 -1.50
CA PRO A 116 -23.66 -8.04 -0.59
C PRO A 116 -24.45 -7.69 0.69
N ASP A 117 -23.78 -7.76 1.83
CA ASP A 117 -24.38 -7.51 3.15
C ASP A 117 -24.10 -6.11 3.72
N ASP A 118 -23.10 -5.39 3.22
CA ASP A 118 -22.77 -4.03 3.67
C ASP A 118 -22.44 -3.05 2.54
N ALA A 119 -22.17 -1.78 2.91
CA ALA A 119 -21.90 -0.69 1.99
C ALA A 119 -20.64 -0.92 1.14
N ILE A 120 -19.56 -1.44 1.75
CA ILE A 120 -18.27 -1.68 1.04
C ILE A 120 -18.48 -2.79 0.01
N PHE A 121 -19.08 -3.90 0.40
CA PHE A 121 -19.30 -5.03 -0.51
C PHE A 121 -20.32 -4.72 -1.60
N ARG A 122 -21.35 -3.88 -1.33
CA ARG A 122 -22.23 -3.38 -2.40
C ARG A 122 -21.47 -2.54 -3.42
N GLU A 123 -20.58 -1.64 -2.97
CA GLU A 123 -19.75 -0.84 -3.87
C GLU A 123 -18.74 -1.70 -4.63
N VAL A 124 -18.05 -2.63 -3.96
CA VAL A 124 -17.09 -3.56 -4.60
C VAL A 124 -17.79 -4.39 -5.69
N GLY A 125 -18.96 -4.94 -5.40
CA GLY A 125 -19.74 -5.69 -6.40
C GLY A 125 -20.13 -4.82 -7.62
N ARG A 126 -20.47 -3.53 -7.40
CA ARG A 126 -20.70 -2.57 -8.51
C ARG A 126 -19.44 -2.33 -9.32
N VAL A 127 -18.29 -2.13 -8.65
CA VAL A 127 -17.01 -1.88 -9.32
C VAL A 127 -16.57 -3.09 -10.14
N VAL A 128 -16.65 -4.29 -9.59
CA VAL A 128 -16.27 -5.53 -10.29
C VAL A 128 -17.08 -5.67 -11.59
N ARG A 129 -18.40 -5.48 -11.51
CA ARG A 129 -19.25 -5.57 -12.71
C ARG A 129 -19.02 -4.44 -13.70
N ALA A 130 -18.89 -3.19 -13.24
CA ALA A 130 -18.78 -2.02 -14.11
C ALA A 130 -17.42 -1.92 -14.81
N HIS A 131 -16.34 -2.37 -14.18
CA HIS A 131 -14.98 -2.24 -14.68
C HIS A 131 -14.33 -3.58 -15.06
N ALA A 132 -15.08 -4.68 -14.97
CA ALA A 132 -14.58 -6.04 -15.22
C ALA A 132 -13.29 -6.36 -14.45
N VAL A 133 -13.24 -5.97 -13.16
CA VAL A 133 -12.11 -6.31 -12.29
C VAL A 133 -12.14 -7.82 -12.03
N PRO A 134 -11.07 -8.57 -12.33
CA PRO A 134 -11.07 -10.01 -12.10
C PRO A 134 -11.19 -10.31 -10.60
N PRO A 135 -12.13 -11.16 -10.16
CA PRO A 135 -12.26 -11.57 -8.75
C PRO A 135 -10.95 -12.10 -8.15
N ALA A 136 -10.14 -12.79 -8.96
CA ALA A 136 -8.84 -13.32 -8.54
C ALA A 136 -7.89 -12.24 -7.99
N VAL A 137 -7.99 -10.98 -8.46
CA VAL A 137 -7.15 -9.88 -7.97
C VAL A 137 -7.55 -9.46 -6.55
N LEU A 138 -8.87 -9.45 -6.25
CA LEU A 138 -9.36 -9.15 -4.91
C LEU A 138 -8.98 -10.27 -3.92
N HIS A 139 -9.11 -11.54 -4.35
CA HIS A 139 -8.68 -12.69 -3.55
C HIS A 139 -7.17 -12.67 -3.32
N GLY A 140 -6.38 -12.32 -4.35
CA GLY A 140 -4.93 -12.18 -4.25
C GLY A 140 -4.50 -11.15 -3.20
N LEU A 141 -5.25 -10.04 -3.06
CA LEU A 141 -5.03 -9.10 -1.96
C LEU A 141 -5.25 -9.76 -0.60
N LEU A 142 -6.37 -10.48 -0.41
CA LEU A 142 -6.65 -11.15 0.86
C LEU A 142 -5.61 -12.22 1.19
N ASP A 143 -5.07 -12.93 0.19
CA ASP A 143 -3.97 -13.87 0.35
C ASP A 143 -2.67 -13.16 0.76
N GLY A 144 -2.40 -11.99 0.19
CA GLY A 144 -1.28 -11.13 0.56
C GLY A 144 -1.37 -10.67 2.01
N VAL A 145 -2.53 -10.12 2.41
CA VAL A 145 -2.79 -9.66 3.79
C VAL A 145 -2.72 -10.81 4.80
N ALA A 146 -3.16 -12.01 4.43
CA ALA A 146 -3.08 -13.19 5.30
C ALA A 146 -1.64 -13.54 5.71
N ARG A 147 -0.62 -13.16 4.93
CA ARG A 147 0.79 -13.39 5.29
C ARG A 147 1.23 -12.65 6.56
N ASP A 148 0.57 -11.55 6.91
CA ASP A 148 0.86 -10.79 8.13
C ASP A 148 0.28 -11.42 9.41
N LEU A 149 -0.50 -12.51 9.28
CA LEU A 149 -0.92 -13.36 10.40
C LEU A 149 0.24 -14.19 10.96
N ASP A 150 1.22 -14.52 10.13
CA ASP A 150 2.41 -15.25 10.51
C ASP A 150 3.53 -14.30 10.94
N PRO A 151 4.55 -14.78 11.69
CA PRO A 151 5.70 -13.98 12.03
C PRO A 151 6.42 -13.46 10.77
N VAL A 152 6.48 -12.14 10.60
CA VAL A 152 7.10 -11.49 9.45
C VAL A 152 8.60 -11.78 9.41
N ARG A 153 9.04 -12.59 8.46
CA ARG A 153 10.45 -12.95 8.21
C ARG A 153 10.65 -13.20 6.73
N TYR A 154 11.44 -12.36 6.09
CA TYR A 154 11.85 -12.53 4.71
C TYR A 154 13.35 -12.78 4.66
N ALA A 155 13.77 -13.90 4.07
CA ALA A 155 15.19 -14.23 3.94
C ALA A 155 15.84 -13.37 2.85
N THR A 156 15.12 -13.12 1.76
CA THR A 156 15.62 -12.48 0.55
C THR A 156 14.70 -11.38 0.04
N TRP A 157 15.24 -10.54 -0.85
CA TRP A 157 14.43 -9.58 -1.60
C TRP A 157 13.31 -10.25 -2.42
N ALA A 158 13.55 -11.44 -2.99
CA ALA A 158 12.54 -12.14 -3.76
C ALA A 158 11.30 -12.45 -2.92
N GLU A 159 11.49 -12.96 -1.70
CA GLU A 159 10.40 -13.24 -0.77
C GLU A 159 9.64 -11.97 -0.34
N LEU A 160 10.38 -10.89 -0.05
CA LEU A 160 9.76 -9.60 0.26
C LEU A 160 9.01 -9.04 -0.95
N GLY A 161 9.57 -9.19 -2.14
CA GLY A 161 8.95 -8.77 -3.40
C GLY A 161 7.62 -9.47 -3.65
N GLU A 162 7.54 -10.78 -3.40
CA GLU A 162 6.28 -11.55 -3.47
C GLU A 162 5.23 -11.04 -2.48
N TYR A 163 5.64 -10.72 -1.25
CA TYR A 163 4.75 -10.08 -0.29
C TYR A 163 4.25 -8.73 -0.81
N CYS A 164 5.15 -7.85 -1.24
CA CYS A 164 4.79 -6.55 -1.80
C CYS A 164 3.84 -6.69 -3.00
N ALA A 165 4.04 -7.69 -3.84
CA ALA A 165 3.16 -7.98 -4.96
C ALA A 165 1.75 -8.39 -4.47
N GLY A 166 1.65 -9.24 -3.48
CA GLY A 166 0.37 -9.65 -2.89
C GLY A 166 -0.45 -8.48 -2.35
N VAL A 167 0.16 -7.62 -1.54
CA VAL A 167 -0.57 -6.54 -0.83
C VAL A 167 -0.69 -5.24 -1.62
N ALA A 168 0.13 -5.02 -2.66
CA ALA A 168 0.16 -3.72 -3.34
C ALA A 168 0.10 -3.79 -4.88
N SER A 169 0.69 -4.79 -5.53
CA SER A 169 0.53 -4.95 -6.98
C SER A 169 -0.93 -5.26 -7.33
N THR A 170 -1.62 -6.05 -6.51
CA THR A 170 -3.07 -6.32 -6.66
C THR A 170 -3.89 -5.02 -6.61
N VAL A 171 -3.52 -4.07 -5.75
CA VAL A 171 -4.16 -2.74 -5.70
C VAL A 171 -3.89 -1.96 -6.99
N GLY A 172 -2.65 -2.00 -7.49
CA GLY A 172 -2.29 -1.39 -8.78
C GLY A 172 -3.10 -1.98 -9.95
N GLU A 173 -3.30 -3.30 -9.96
CA GLU A 173 -4.12 -3.99 -10.95
C GLU A 173 -5.58 -3.54 -10.88
N MET A 174 -6.20 -3.58 -9.69
CA MET A 174 -7.58 -3.11 -9.48
C MET A 174 -7.75 -1.66 -9.97
N CYS A 175 -6.80 -0.77 -9.64
CA CYS A 175 -6.81 0.61 -10.09
C CYS A 175 -6.71 0.71 -11.62
N THR A 176 -5.91 -0.12 -12.28
CA THR A 176 -5.76 -0.13 -13.75
C THR A 176 -7.07 -0.49 -14.43
N PHE A 177 -7.84 -1.44 -13.91
CA PHE A 177 -9.17 -1.76 -14.43
C PHE A 177 -10.15 -0.59 -14.30
N VAL A 178 -10.14 0.10 -13.16
CA VAL A 178 -10.99 1.27 -12.89
C VAL A 178 -10.57 2.48 -13.75
N PHE A 179 -9.28 2.73 -13.84
CA PHE A 179 -8.75 3.88 -14.58
C PHE A 179 -8.90 3.70 -16.08
N GLY A 180 -8.90 2.45 -16.54
CA GLY A 180 -8.95 2.12 -17.98
C GLY A 180 -7.62 2.43 -18.66
N VAL A 181 -7.52 2.04 -19.91
CA VAL A 181 -6.32 2.24 -20.74
C VAL A 181 -6.60 3.17 -21.93
N ALA A 182 -5.55 3.80 -22.43
CA ALA A 182 -5.59 4.64 -23.61
C ALA A 182 -6.01 3.86 -24.87
N ASP A 183 -6.52 4.57 -25.85
CA ASP A 183 -6.70 4.01 -27.18
C ASP A 183 -5.33 3.77 -27.84
N ALA A 184 -5.21 2.61 -28.42
CA ALA A 184 -3.94 2.04 -28.78
C ALA A 184 -3.64 2.19 -30.27
N GLY A 185 -3.30 3.31 -30.77
CA GLY A 185 -2.89 3.62 -32.14
C GLY A 185 -2.28 2.51 -33.03
N GLY A 186 -2.84 1.30 -33.01
CA GLY A 186 -2.38 0.12 -33.74
C GLY A 186 -2.31 -1.17 -32.91
N ASP A 187 -2.19 -1.09 -31.59
CA ASP A 187 -2.22 -2.25 -30.70
C ASP A 187 -3.66 -2.64 -30.34
N THR A 188 -3.87 -3.86 -29.89
CA THR A 188 -5.16 -4.22 -29.28
C THR A 188 -5.28 -3.57 -27.91
N ARG A 189 -6.50 -3.22 -27.50
CA ARG A 189 -6.76 -2.68 -26.16
C ARG A 189 -6.28 -3.63 -25.05
N GLN A 190 -6.33 -4.94 -25.31
CA GLN A 190 -5.82 -5.95 -24.39
C GLN A 190 -4.30 -5.84 -24.23
N ALA A 191 -3.54 -5.72 -25.31
CA ALA A 191 -2.08 -5.59 -25.25
C ALA A 191 -1.64 -4.33 -24.50
N VAL A 192 -2.35 -3.19 -24.67
CA VAL A 192 -2.09 -1.98 -23.87
C VAL A 192 -2.39 -2.20 -22.40
N ARG A 193 -3.50 -2.90 -22.11
CA ARG A 193 -3.86 -3.23 -20.72
C ARG A 193 -2.82 -4.12 -20.06
N ASP A 194 -2.33 -5.15 -20.74
CA ASP A 194 -1.33 -6.07 -20.18
C ASP A 194 -0.03 -5.35 -19.85
N ARG A 195 0.42 -4.43 -20.71
CA ARG A 195 1.56 -3.55 -20.41
C ARG A 195 1.28 -2.62 -19.22
N ALA A 196 0.10 -2.00 -19.21
CA ALA A 196 -0.28 -1.11 -18.09
C ALA A 196 -0.33 -1.87 -16.75
N LEU A 197 -0.83 -3.10 -16.74
CA LEU A 197 -0.85 -3.97 -15.56
C LEU A 197 0.57 -4.31 -15.08
N CYS A 198 1.51 -4.59 -16.00
CA CYS A 198 2.91 -4.85 -15.64
C CYS A 198 3.52 -3.64 -14.91
N HIS A 199 3.37 -2.43 -15.45
CA HIS A 199 3.85 -1.20 -14.82
C HIS A 199 3.12 -0.91 -13.49
N ALA A 200 1.81 -1.18 -13.41
CA ALA A 200 1.02 -0.97 -12.20
C ALA A 200 1.47 -1.91 -11.06
N ARG A 201 1.83 -3.17 -11.38
CA ARG A 201 2.44 -4.10 -10.42
C ARG A 201 3.76 -3.57 -9.89
N THR A 202 4.63 -3.10 -10.77
CA THR A 202 5.92 -2.49 -10.38
C THR A 202 5.72 -1.26 -9.49
N LEU A 203 4.74 -0.40 -9.80
CA LEU A 203 4.38 0.74 -8.97
C LEU A 203 3.90 0.31 -7.58
N GLY A 204 3.08 -0.73 -7.51
CA GLY A 204 2.62 -1.32 -6.25
C GLY A 204 3.78 -1.74 -5.36
N VAL A 205 4.75 -2.50 -5.91
CA VAL A 205 5.96 -2.90 -5.18
C VAL A 205 6.76 -1.67 -4.71
N ALA A 206 6.95 -0.66 -5.56
CA ALA A 206 7.66 0.58 -5.20
C ALA A 206 6.99 1.30 -4.01
N MET A 207 5.66 1.40 -4.05
CA MET A 207 4.88 2.05 -2.99
C MET A 207 4.92 1.25 -1.69
N GLN A 208 4.82 -0.08 -1.76
CA GLN A 208 4.89 -0.92 -0.56
C GLN A 208 6.29 -0.93 0.06
N LEU A 209 7.34 -1.02 -0.75
CA LEU A 209 8.70 -0.86 -0.25
C LEU A 209 8.89 0.50 0.44
N THR A 210 8.33 1.58 -0.13
CA THR A 210 8.36 2.90 0.49
C THR A 210 7.63 2.92 1.85
N ASN A 211 6.49 2.22 1.98
CA ASN A 211 5.80 2.06 3.26
C ASN A 211 6.68 1.33 4.28
N ILE A 212 7.27 0.20 3.89
CA ILE A 212 8.15 -0.59 4.75
C ILE A 212 9.33 0.27 5.25
N LEU A 213 9.99 1.00 4.34
CA LEU A 213 11.12 1.85 4.71
C LEU A 213 10.73 3.03 5.60
N ARG A 214 9.52 3.56 5.43
CA ARG A 214 8.97 4.64 6.27
C ARG A 214 8.61 4.18 7.67
N ASP A 215 8.11 2.96 7.79
CA ASP A 215 7.40 2.49 8.97
C ASP A 215 8.24 1.52 9.83
N VAL A 216 9.57 1.36 9.56
CA VAL A 216 10.48 0.44 10.28
C VAL A 216 10.33 0.53 11.80
N GLY A 217 10.27 1.75 12.35
CA GLY A 217 10.14 1.94 13.81
C GLY A 217 8.75 1.57 14.33
N GLU A 218 7.68 1.82 13.56
CA GLU A 218 6.31 1.43 13.95
C GLU A 218 6.15 -0.09 13.90
N ASP A 219 6.59 -0.71 12.83
CA ASP A 219 6.55 -2.16 12.62
C ASP A 219 7.44 -2.89 13.63
N GLY A 220 8.65 -2.38 13.88
CA GLY A 220 9.58 -2.95 14.85
C GLY A 220 9.03 -2.96 16.28
N ARG A 221 8.29 -1.92 16.70
CA ARG A 221 7.59 -1.90 18.00
C ARG A 221 6.48 -2.96 18.09
N ARG A 222 5.92 -3.37 16.94
CA ARG A 222 4.95 -4.47 16.83
C ARG A 222 5.63 -5.84 16.65
N GLY A 223 6.98 -5.89 16.69
CA GLY A 223 7.77 -7.11 16.49
C GLY A 223 7.92 -7.54 15.03
N ARG A 224 7.57 -6.68 14.07
CA ARG A 224 7.66 -6.93 12.63
C ARG A 224 8.91 -6.29 12.04
N CYS A 225 9.66 -7.04 11.23
CA CYS A 225 10.78 -6.53 10.45
C CYS A 225 10.69 -7.11 9.04
N TYR A 226 10.35 -6.28 8.08
CA TYR A 226 10.17 -6.65 6.68
C TYR A 226 11.50 -6.67 5.88
N LEU A 227 12.57 -6.07 6.41
CA LEU A 227 13.86 -5.99 5.69
C LEU A 227 14.45 -7.39 5.49
N PRO A 228 14.94 -7.73 4.28
CA PRO A 228 15.52 -9.03 3.98
C PRO A 228 16.71 -9.37 4.88
N ALA A 229 16.75 -10.62 5.39
CA ALA A 229 17.76 -11.04 6.35
C ALA A 229 19.17 -11.10 5.72
N ASP A 230 19.27 -11.51 4.45
CA ASP A 230 20.52 -11.53 3.69
C ASP A 230 21.10 -10.11 3.49
N GLU A 231 20.25 -9.14 3.22
CA GLU A 231 20.67 -7.75 3.03
C GLU A 231 21.06 -7.07 4.36
N LEU A 232 20.36 -7.40 5.45
CA LEU A 232 20.79 -7.00 6.79
C LEU A 232 22.16 -7.60 7.13
N ALA A 233 22.35 -8.89 6.87
CA ALA A 233 23.60 -9.59 7.13
C ALA A 233 24.76 -9.04 6.26
N ALA A 234 24.50 -8.67 5.02
CA ALA A 234 25.49 -8.08 4.11
C ALA A 234 26.16 -6.81 4.68
N VAL A 235 25.41 -6.03 5.47
CA VAL A 235 25.95 -4.85 6.17
C VAL A 235 26.32 -5.14 7.64
N GLY A 236 26.30 -6.39 8.08
CA GLY A 236 26.64 -6.79 9.45
C GLY A 236 25.59 -6.40 10.50
N LEU A 237 24.32 -6.30 10.09
CA LEU A 237 23.15 -6.13 10.96
C LEU A 237 22.32 -7.42 10.97
N CYS A 238 21.36 -7.49 11.90
CA CYS A 238 20.37 -8.57 11.94
C CYS A 238 19.00 -8.00 12.34
N ARG A 239 17.96 -8.82 12.13
CA ARG A 239 16.58 -8.50 12.50
C ARG A 239 16.45 -8.03 13.95
N ASP A 240 17.09 -8.73 14.89
CA ASP A 240 16.96 -8.44 16.32
C ASP A 240 17.59 -7.07 16.68
N THR A 241 18.65 -6.67 15.98
CA THR A 241 19.24 -5.34 16.11
C THR A 241 18.23 -4.26 15.72
N VAL A 242 17.50 -4.45 14.62
CA VAL A 242 16.47 -3.50 14.15
C VAL A 242 15.31 -3.44 15.14
N LEU A 243 14.83 -4.60 15.61
CA LEU A 243 13.74 -4.67 16.58
C LEU A 243 14.10 -4.04 17.92
N ALA A 244 15.30 -4.32 18.45
CA ALA A 244 15.79 -3.71 19.69
C ALA A 244 15.89 -2.19 19.58
N ALA A 245 16.43 -1.68 18.46
CA ALA A 245 16.50 -0.25 18.18
C ALA A 245 15.11 0.40 18.09
N ALA A 246 14.15 -0.26 17.43
CA ALA A 246 12.77 0.24 17.30
C ALA A 246 12.04 0.32 18.65
N ARG A 247 12.38 -0.55 19.62
CA ARG A 247 11.86 -0.53 20.99
C ARG A 247 12.63 0.41 21.92
N GLY A 248 13.74 1.00 21.45
CA GLY A 248 14.60 1.86 22.27
C GLY A 248 15.49 1.07 23.25
N GLU A 249 15.69 -0.22 23.04
CA GLU A 249 16.52 -1.13 23.85
C GLU A 249 17.99 -1.11 23.41
N ALA A 250 18.27 -0.50 22.26
CA ALA A 250 19.62 -0.35 21.70
C ALA A 250 19.89 1.14 21.39
N GLY A 251 21.17 1.48 21.16
CA GLY A 251 21.55 2.82 20.75
C GLY A 251 20.92 3.25 19.42
N PRO A 252 21.02 4.53 19.04
CA PRO A 252 20.35 5.10 17.87
C PRO A 252 20.90 4.49 16.57
N LEU A 253 20.24 3.47 16.05
CA LEU A 253 20.63 2.76 14.82
C LEU A 253 20.75 3.73 13.62
N ALA A 254 19.97 4.81 13.61
CA ALA A 254 20.07 5.85 12.58
C ALA A 254 21.47 6.54 12.52
N ALA A 255 22.25 6.49 13.62
CA ALA A 255 23.64 6.97 13.63
C ALA A 255 24.64 5.94 13.07
N ASP A 256 24.28 4.66 13.01
CA ASP A 256 25.12 3.58 12.53
C ASP A 256 25.37 3.72 11.01
N PRO A 257 26.65 3.75 10.54
CA PRO A 257 26.95 3.82 9.11
C PRO A 257 26.41 2.62 8.34
N ARG A 258 26.35 1.42 8.93
CA ARG A 258 25.82 0.20 8.32
C ARG A 258 24.34 0.34 8.02
N TRP A 259 23.56 0.91 8.95
CA TRP A 259 22.15 1.22 8.74
C TRP A 259 21.96 2.20 7.58
N ARG A 260 22.76 3.26 7.54
CA ARG A 260 22.67 4.25 6.47
C ARG A 260 23.01 3.66 5.10
N GLU A 261 23.97 2.73 5.05
CA GLU A 261 24.32 2.01 3.83
C GLU A 261 23.15 1.18 3.33
N LEU A 262 22.55 0.35 4.20
CA LEU A 262 21.36 -0.43 3.87
C LEU A 262 20.20 0.44 3.41
N MET A 263 19.89 1.50 4.17
CA MET A 263 18.76 2.37 3.82
C MET A 263 19.01 3.12 2.50
N ARG A 264 20.24 3.55 2.21
CA ARG A 264 20.59 4.16 0.93
C ARG A 264 20.36 3.20 -0.22
N PHE A 265 20.77 1.96 -0.08
CA PHE A 265 20.53 0.89 -1.04
C PHE A 265 19.04 0.65 -1.26
N GLN A 266 18.25 0.50 -0.20
CA GLN A 266 16.80 0.29 -0.27
C GLN A 266 16.09 1.48 -0.94
N LEU A 267 16.47 2.72 -0.60
CA LEU A 267 15.90 3.91 -1.23
C LEU A 267 16.23 3.98 -2.73
N ALA A 268 17.45 3.60 -3.12
CA ALA A 268 17.83 3.54 -4.53
C ALA A 268 17.00 2.49 -5.30
N ARG A 269 16.79 1.30 -4.71
CA ARG A 269 15.88 0.26 -5.26
C ARG A 269 14.47 0.80 -5.44
N ALA A 270 13.90 1.44 -4.42
CA ALA A 270 12.56 2.01 -4.52
C ALA A 270 12.46 3.05 -5.65
N ARG A 271 13.47 3.94 -5.79
CA ARG A 271 13.53 4.92 -6.88
C ARG A 271 13.60 4.28 -8.26
N ALA A 272 14.40 3.22 -8.40
CA ALA A 272 14.48 2.46 -9.66
C ALA A 272 13.14 1.82 -10.03
N LEU A 273 12.42 1.26 -9.06
CA LEU A 273 11.08 0.72 -9.26
C LEU A 273 10.07 1.81 -9.69
N TYR A 274 10.11 3.01 -9.08
CA TYR A 274 9.28 4.14 -9.54
C TYR A 274 9.61 4.55 -10.97
N ALA A 275 10.89 4.64 -11.32
CA ALA A 275 11.31 4.99 -12.67
C ALA A 275 10.87 3.94 -13.71
N ALA A 276 10.95 2.65 -13.35
CA ALA A 276 10.48 1.55 -14.20
C ALA A 276 8.95 1.54 -14.36
N ALA A 277 8.21 2.01 -13.36
CA ALA A 277 6.74 2.05 -13.39
C ALA A 277 6.19 3.27 -14.15
N GLU A 278 6.92 4.38 -14.20
CA GLU A 278 6.46 5.67 -14.74
C GLU A 278 5.86 5.58 -16.15
N PRO A 279 6.47 4.87 -17.13
CA PRO A 279 5.91 4.78 -18.49
C PRO A 279 4.49 4.23 -18.54
N GLY A 280 4.12 3.38 -17.55
CA GLY A 280 2.77 2.81 -17.45
C GLY A 280 1.67 3.83 -17.21
N ILE A 281 1.98 4.99 -16.64
CA ILE A 281 1.01 6.07 -16.43
C ILE A 281 0.51 6.60 -17.78
N GLY A 282 1.38 6.68 -18.77
CA GLY A 282 1.02 7.08 -20.13
C GLY A 282 0.09 6.09 -20.86
N LEU A 283 0.05 4.82 -20.41
CA LEU A 283 -0.82 3.78 -20.97
C LEU A 283 -2.25 3.84 -20.40
N LEU A 284 -2.47 4.56 -19.30
CA LEU A 284 -3.80 4.74 -18.71
C LEU A 284 -4.67 5.68 -19.54
N ALA A 285 -5.98 5.60 -19.37
CA ALA A 285 -6.89 6.58 -19.95
C ALA A 285 -6.53 7.99 -19.49
N GLU A 286 -6.65 8.97 -20.38
CA GLU A 286 -6.17 10.34 -20.17
C GLU A 286 -6.72 10.97 -18.89
N ASP A 287 -8.00 10.74 -18.59
CA ASP A 287 -8.70 11.25 -17.43
C ASP A 287 -8.23 10.67 -16.09
N ALA A 288 -7.38 9.61 -16.10
CA ALA A 288 -6.83 8.98 -14.91
C ALA A 288 -5.33 9.23 -14.70
N ARG A 289 -4.60 9.63 -15.74
CA ARG A 289 -3.13 9.79 -15.68
C ARG A 289 -2.68 10.74 -14.59
N ARG A 290 -3.34 11.89 -14.43
CA ARG A 290 -2.99 12.86 -13.38
C ARG A 290 -3.15 12.30 -11.97
N CYS A 291 -4.19 11.52 -11.73
CA CYS A 291 -4.37 10.85 -10.43
C CYS A 291 -3.23 9.86 -10.17
N ALA A 292 -2.92 8.99 -11.12
CA ALA A 292 -1.83 8.02 -10.99
C ALA A 292 -0.47 8.69 -10.77
N ALA A 293 -0.16 9.74 -11.56
CA ALA A 293 1.07 10.52 -11.42
C ALA A 293 1.17 11.23 -10.07
N ALA A 294 0.07 11.80 -9.56
CA ALA A 294 0.03 12.45 -8.26
C ALA A 294 0.25 11.46 -7.11
N CYS A 295 -0.33 10.26 -7.20
CA CYS A 295 -0.10 9.19 -6.23
C CYS A 295 1.36 8.73 -6.25
N ALA A 296 1.90 8.39 -7.42
CA ALA A 296 3.28 7.94 -7.57
C ALA A 296 4.27 8.98 -7.05
N SER A 297 4.14 10.24 -7.48
CA SER A 297 5.02 11.34 -7.05
C SER A 297 4.88 11.62 -5.55
N GLY A 298 3.66 11.57 -5.01
CA GLY A 298 3.40 11.79 -3.59
C GLY A 298 4.04 10.74 -2.69
N TYR A 299 4.02 9.49 -3.12
CA TYR A 299 4.69 8.40 -2.41
C TYR A 299 6.21 8.43 -2.58
N ALA A 300 6.71 8.64 -3.79
CA ALA A 300 8.15 8.76 -4.06
C ALA A 300 8.79 9.91 -3.25
N ALA A 301 8.06 10.99 -3.00
CA ALA A 301 8.52 12.11 -2.17
C ALA A 301 8.83 11.70 -0.71
N ILE A 302 8.23 10.61 -0.20
CA ILE A 302 8.54 10.08 1.14
C ILE A 302 10.01 9.66 1.21
N LEU A 303 10.57 9.09 0.13
CA LEU A 303 11.98 8.68 0.07
C LEU A 303 12.91 9.87 0.31
N GLY A 304 12.61 11.03 -0.28
CA GLY A 304 13.38 12.26 -0.04
C GLY A 304 13.28 12.76 1.41
N VAL A 305 12.13 12.57 2.05
CA VAL A 305 11.97 12.90 3.49
C VAL A 305 12.79 11.96 4.36
N ILE A 306 12.82 10.66 4.08
CA ILE A 306 13.65 9.68 4.80
C ILE A 306 15.12 10.05 4.67
N GLU A 307 15.59 10.37 3.46
CA GLU A 307 16.96 10.77 3.20
C GLU A 307 17.33 12.06 3.92
N GLY A 308 16.48 13.09 3.85
CA GLY A 308 16.67 14.38 4.55
C GLY A 308 16.71 14.24 6.08
N ARG A 309 16.13 13.18 6.63
CA ARG A 309 16.20 12.78 8.05
C ARG A 309 17.41 11.89 8.37
N ARG A 310 18.38 11.80 7.46
CA ARG A 310 19.56 10.92 7.60
C ARG A 310 19.19 9.46 7.85
N TYR A 311 18.12 9.00 7.19
CA TYR A 311 17.59 7.63 7.27
C TYR A 311 17.03 7.24 8.65
N ASP A 312 16.69 8.22 9.50
CA ASP A 312 15.97 7.95 10.75
C ASP A 312 14.49 7.67 10.46
N THR A 313 14.14 6.39 10.50
CA THR A 313 12.78 5.87 10.38
C THR A 313 12.35 5.10 11.64
N LEU A 314 13.21 5.07 12.67
CA LEU A 314 12.95 4.38 13.93
C LEU A 314 12.23 5.28 14.94
N GLY A 315 12.50 6.59 14.91
CA GLY A 315 11.87 7.58 15.77
C GLY A 315 10.45 7.93 15.32
N ALA A 316 10.29 9.04 14.63
CA ALA A 316 9.00 9.50 14.13
C ALA A 316 8.79 9.14 12.65
N ARG A 317 7.56 8.78 12.30
CA ARG A 317 7.16 8.46 10.91
C ARG A 317 7.49 9.60 9.94
N ALA A 318 8.15 9.31 8.82
CA ALA A 318 8.43 10.28 7.77
C ALA A 318 7.13 10.70 7.07
N ARG A 319 6.89 12.01 6.99
CA ARG A 319 5.67 12.58 6.36
C ARG A 319 6.06 13.69 5.42
N VAL A 320 5.54 13.65 4.19
CA VAL A 320 5.71 14.75 3.23
C VAL A 320 5.00 16.01 3.77
N PRO A 321 5.67 17.15 3.88
CA PRO A 321 5.06 18.40 4.33
C PRO A 321 3.89 18.83 3.45
N ALA A 322 2.91 19.54 4.02
CA ALA A 322 1.73 19.96 3.28
C ALA A 322 2.06 20.83 2.04
N VAL A 323 3.04 21.73 2.19
CA VAL A 323 3.51 22.59 1.09
C VAL A 323 4.12 21.75 -0.04
N ALA A 324 4.93 20.72 0.29
CA ALA A 324 5.51 19.83 -0.72
C ALA A 324 4.43 19.02 -1.43
N ARG A 325 3.40 18.54 -0.70
CA ARG A 325 2.25 17.86 -1.32
C ARG A 325 1.49 18.78 -2.28
N ALA A 326 1.24 20.02 -1.88
CA ALA A 326 0.58 21.01 -2.73
C ALA A 326 1.41 21.31 -3.99
N ALA A 327 2.74 21.43 -3.85
CA ALA A 327 3.66 21.64 -4.98
C ALA A 327 3.65 20.45 -5.95
N ILE A 328 3.58 19.20 -5.45
CA ILE A 328 3.46 18.00 -6.28
C ILE A 328 2.15 18.04 -7.08
N LEU A 329 1.02 18.28 -6.42
CA LEU A 329 -0.29 18.34 -7.08
C LEU A 329 -0.35 19.45 -8.13
N TRP A 330 0.19 20.63 -7.82
CA TRP A 330 0.27 21.74 -8.76
C TRP A 330 1.12 21.41 -9.99
N ARG A 331 2.30 20.78 -9.79
CA ARG A 331 3.17 20.33 -10.89
C ARG A 331 2.44 19.35 -11.80
N VAL A 332 1.82 18.31 -11.22
CA VAL A 332 1.06 17.32 -11.98
C VAL A 332 -0.11 17.96 -12.74
N TRP A 333 -0.77 18.94 -12.13
CA TRP A 333 -1.84 19.68 -12.80
C TRP A 333 -1.32 20.53 -13.97
N ARG A 334 -0.22 21.26 -13.77
CA ARG A 334 0.37 22.17 -14.77
C ARG A 334 0.99 21.39 -15.96
N ASP A 335 1.81 20.42 -15.65
CA ASP A 335 2.65 19.76 -16.67
C ASP A 335 1.85 18.71 -17.45
N GLY A 336 0.72 18.25 -16.93
CA GLY A 336 -0.01 17.12 -17.48
C GLY A 336 0.87 15.86 -17.46
N HIS A 337 0.29 14.73 -17.85
CA HIS A 337 1.09 13.53 -18.13
C HIS A 337 0.82 13.13 -19.57
N ASP A 338 1.62 13.72 -20.48
CA ASP A 338 1.37 13.64 -21.93
C ASP A 338 1.68 12.25 -22.53
N GLY A 339 2.07 11.27 -21.72
CA GLY A 339 2.36 9.92 -22.15
C GLY A 339 3.60 9.80 -23.08
N ARG A 340 4.37 10.88 -23.24
CA ARG A 340 5.51 10.91 -24.18
C ARG A 340 6.64 9.95 -23.82
N GLY A 341 6.70 9.45 -22.58
CA GLY A 341 7.66 8.42 -22.16
C GLY A 341 7.27 6.99 -22.57
N ALA A 342 6.01 6.73 -22.92
CA ALA A 342 5.52 5.38 -23.22
C ALA A 342 5.98 4.84 -24.59
N ALA A 343 6.52 5.68 -25.45
CA ALA A 343 6.94 5.31 -26.81
C ALA A 343 8.35 4.66 -26.89
N SER A 344 9.14 4.69 -25.81
CA SER A 344 10.43 3.99 -25.78
C SER A 344 10.21 2.52 -25.43
N GLY A 345 10.20 1.66 -26.41
CA GLY A 345 9.89 0.22 -26.36
C GLY A 345 10.81 -0.67 -25.51
N ARG A 346 11.23 -0.24 -24.36
CA ARG A 346 11.79 -1.13 -23.34
C ARG A 346 10.64 -1.69 -22.53
N GLY A 347 10.46 -3.00 -22.59
CA GLY A 347 9.49 -3.71 -21.75
C GLY A 347 9.66 -3.29 -20.30
N ALA A 348 8.54 -3.14 -19.57
CA ALA A 348 8.61 -2.93 -18.13
C ALA A 348 9.38 -4.10 -17.50
N PRO A 349 10.31 -3.85 -16.58
CA PRO A 349 10.94 -4.92 -15.85
C PRO A 349 9.89 -5.68 -15.04
N GLU A 350 10.10 -6.96 -14.84
CA GLU A 350 9.29 -7.77 -13.94
C GLU A 350 9.17 -7.10 -12.58
N PRO A 351 7.98 -7.09 -11.94
CA PRO A 351 7.77 -6.43 -10.63
C PRO A 351 8.71 -6.90 -9.54
N LEU A 352 9.17 -8.14 -9.65
CA LEU A 352 10.10 -8.78 -8.70
C LEU A 352 11.56 -8.69 -9.14
N ALA A 353 11.88 -7.87 -10.15
CA ALA A 353 13.25 -7.70 -10.61
C ALA A 353 14.19 -7.36 -9.43
N THR A 354 15.30 -8.08 -9.36
CA THR A 354 16.33 -7.79 -8.36
C THR A 354 17.01 -6.45 -8.65
N TRP A 355 17.67 -5.87 -7.65
CA TRP A 355 18.48 -4.68 -7.85
C TRP A 355 19.52 -4.87 -8.97
N GLU A 356 20.15 -6.04 -9.01
CA GLU A 356 21.12 -6.39 -10.07
C GLU A 356 20.48 -6.38 -11.47
N GLN A 357 19.25 -6.88 -11.60
CA GLN A 357 18.50 -6.85 -12.87
C GLN A 357 18.09 -5.43 -13.26
N LEU A 358 17.81 -4.57 -12.28
CA LEU A 358 17.39 -3.20 -12.52
C LEU A 358 18.54 -2.25 -12.80
N THR A 359 19.70 -2.43 -12.16
CA THR A 359 20.82 -1.48 -12.19
C THR A 359 22.13 -2.07 -12.71
N GLY A 360 22.26 -3.40 -12.73
CA GLY A 360 23.53 -4.08 -13.02
C GLY A 360 24.55 -4.00 -11.88
N GLU A 361 24.21 -3.40 -10.75
CA GLU A 361 25.09 -3.26 -9.59
C GLU A 361 24.87 -4.38 -8.58
N ARG A 362 25.92 -4.91 -8.00
CA ARG A 362 25.87 -5.84 -6.87
C ARG A 362 26.11 -5.11 -5.56
N LEU A 363 25.41 -5.52 -4.53
CA LEU A 363 25.75 -5.16 -3.16
C LEU A 363 27.08 -5.83 -2.81
N HIS A 364 28.17 -5.05 -2.75
CA HIS A 364 29.45 -5.55 -2.31
C HIS A 364 29.43 -5.66 -0.77
N PRO A 365 29.61 -6.84 -0.20
CA PRO A 365 29.88 -6.95 1.23
C PRO A 365 31.17 -6.19 1.53
N GLN A 366 31.09 -5.25 2.49
CA GLN A 366 32.29 -4.58 2.98
C GLN A 366 33.30 -5.65 3.42
N PRO A 367 34.60 -5.54 3.03
CA PRO A 367 35.60 -6.47 3.54
C PRO A 367 35.59 -6.33 5.07
N ARG A 368 35.41 -7.46 5.76
CA ARG A 368 35.54 -7.50 7.21
C ARG A 368 36.92 -6.94 7.53
N SER A 369 36.99 -5.81 8.21
CA SER A 369 38.23 -5.34 8.82
C SER A 369 38.63 -6.39 9.84
N VAL A 370 39.61 -7.22 9.48
CA VAL A 370 40.31 -8.10 10.42
C VAL A 370 41.07 -7.17 11.33
N ALA A 371 40.56 -7.00 12.55
CA ALA A 371 41.31 -6.43 13.66
C ALA A 371 41.77 -7.58 14.55
#